data_42f3cb45fad944c71e354dc990a9471b
#
_entry.id   42f3cb45fad944c71e354dc990a9471b
#
_cell.length_a   1.000
_cell.length_b   1.000
_cell.length_c   1.000
_cell.angle_alpha   90.00
_cell.angle_beta   90.00
_cell.angle_gamma   90.00
#
_symmetry.space_group_name_H-M   'P 1'
#
loop_
_entity.id
_entity.type
_entity.pdbx_description
1 polymer ?
#
loop_
_entity_poly.entity_id
_entity_poly.type
_entity_poly.pdbx_seq_one_letter_code
_entity_poly.pdbx_strand_id
1 'polypeptide(L)'
;GLKYSIKTIAEKQFNEIFLYDGIAVLNSADFDEKQLEDKISSIAQVDKSMLMQSTDGIAENESENQSVSMIVPKAPENMGDYIDLVSAENGSNLEVKSGSVIITQKLAKLLDLKTGDTITIKLSGHEEKEFKIGGVSKNYALHYIYITPDDFESVYGEKPVYNLSFIDLKKDTDENSFK
;
A
#
# COMPACT_ATOMS: atom_id res chain seq x y z
N GLY A 1 1.01 -25.85 6.63
CA GLY A 1 1.69 -25.02 5.64
C GLY A 1 1.15 -23.60 5.57
N LEU A 2 1.83 -22.76 4.84
CA LEU A 2 1.38 -21.39 4.60
C LEU A 2 0.12 -21.41 3.72
N LYS A 3 -0.94 -20.77 4.20
CA LYS A 3 -2.14 -20.56 3.41
C LYS A 3 -2.13 -19.14 2.87
N TYR A 4 -2.33 -19.01 1.58
CA TYR A 4 -2.37 -17.71 0.91
C TYR A 4 -3.34 -17.74 -0.27
N SER A 5 -3.83 -16.57 -0.65
CA SER A 5 -4.56 -16.34 -1.89
C SER A 5 -3.83 -15.30 -2.72
N ILE A 6 -3.67 -15.57 -4.00
CA ILE A 6 -3.09 -14.61 -4.95
C ILE A 6 -4.22 -14.07 -5.81
N LYS A 7 -4.34 -12.75 -5.84
CA LYS A 7 -5.28 -12.04 -6.71
C LYS A 7 -4.49 -11.31 -7.77
N THR A 8 -4.75 -11.65 -9.02
CA THR A 8 -4.13 -10.96 -10.16
C THR A 8 -4.94 -9.72 -10.54
N ILE A 9 -4.27 -8.74 -11.13
CA ILE A 9 -4.96 -7.58 -11.68
C ILE A 9 -5.62 -8.01 -12.98
N ALA A 10 -6.96 -7.95 -13.00
CA ALA A 10 -7.73 -8.41 -14.14
C ALA A 10 -7.78 -7.42 -15.29
N GLU A 11 -7.49 -6.14 -15.07
CA GLU A 11 -7.74 -5.09 -16.04
C GLU A 11 -6.49 -4.28 -16.37
N LYS A 12 -6.17 -4.21 -17.64
CA LYS A 12 -5.02 -3.46 -18.16
C LYS A 12 -5.12 -1.95 -17.93
N GLN A 13 -6.30 -1.41 -17.68
CA GLN A 13 -6.49 0.01 -17.44
C GLN A 13 -5.73 0.53 -16.21
N PHE A 14 -5.35 -0.35 -15.29
CA PHE A 14 -4.56 0.02 -14.12
C PHE A 14 -3.06 -0.16 -14.32
N ASN A 15 -2.60 -0.67 -15.48
CA ASN A 15 -1.20 -0.99 -15.73
C ASN A 15 -0.27 0.23 -15.73
N GLU A 16 -0.81 1.44 -15.90
CA GLU A 16 0.00 2.67 -15.84
C GLU A 16 0.38 3.04 -14.40
N ILE A 17 -0.39 2.61 -13.42
CA ILE A 17 -0.19 2.93 -12.00
C ILE A 17 0.27 1.70 -11.24
N PHE A 18 -0.37 0.56 -11.47
CA PHE A 18 -0.07 -0.68 -10.78
C PHE A 18 0.85 -1.55 -11.64
N LEU A 19 2.10 -1.66 -11.22
CA LEU A 19 3.15 -2.41 -11.92
C LEU A 19 3.27 -3.85 -11.45
N TYR A 20 2.61 -4.20 -10.34
CA TYR A 20 2.62 -5.55 -9.81
C TYR A 20 1.61 -6.45 -10.54
N ASP A 21 1.91 -7.74 -10.60
CA ASP A 21 1.07 -8.73 -11.28
C ASP A 21 -0.05 -9.28 -10.39
N GLY A 22 0.15 -9.27 -9.08
CA GLY A 22 -0.84 -9.77 -8.15
C GLY A 22 -0.55 -9.40 -6.71
N ILE A 23 -1.50 -9.76 -5.83
CA ILE A 23 -1.38 -9.56 -4.39
C ILE A 23 -1.62 -10.91 -3.71
N ALA A 24 -0.69 -11.30 -2.83
CA ALA A 24 -0.90 -12.43 -1.94
C ALA A 24 -1.54 -11.92 -0.64
N VAL A 25 -2.67 -12.50 -0.28
CA VAL A 25 -3.31 -12.27 1.02
C VAL A 25 -2.78 -13.36 1.97
N LEU A 26 -2.17 -12.95 3.07
CA LEU A 26 -1.44 -13.83 3.95
C LEU A 26 -2.20 -14.12 5.23
N ASN A 27 -2.22 -15.38 5.62
CA ASN A 27 -2.60 -15.77 6.97
C ASN A 27 -1.32 -15.80 7.81
N SER A 28 -0.97 -14.64 8.40
CA SER A 28 0.30 -14.42 9.06
C SER A 28 0.32 -14.77 10.54
N ALA A 29 -0.79 -15.30 11.10
CA ALA A 29 -0.91 -15.53 12.54
C ALA A 29 0.15 -16.48 13.11
N ASP A 30 0.59 -17.46 12.31
CA ASP A 30 1.48 -18.53 12.76
C ASP A 30 2.91 -18.42 12.18
N PHE A 31 3.21 -17.32 11.47
CA PHE A 31 4.49 -17.16 10.77
C PHE A 31 5.10 -15.80 11.06
N ASP A 32 6.43 -15.74 11.23
CA ASP A 32 7.14 -14.48 11.26
C ASP A 32 7.39 -13.93 9.83
N GLU A 33 7.83 -12.69 9.75
CA GLU A 33 8.11 -12.00 8.50
C GLU A 33 9.04 -12.78 7.57
N LYS A 34 10.14 -13.30 8.11
CA LYS A 34 11.13 -14.00 7.32
C LYS A 34 10.57 -15.30 6.75
N GLN A 35 9.79 -16.03 7.53
CA GLN A 35 9.11 -17.25 7.06
C GLN A 35 8.14 -16.93 5.93
N LEU A 36 7.38 -15.83 6.02
CA LEU A 36 6.47 -15.39 4.97
C LEU A 36 7.23 -15.02 3.69
N GLU A 37 8.29 -14.25 3.80
CA GLU A 37 9.13 -13.88 2.64
C GLU A 37 9.74 -15.10 1.98
N ASP A 38 10.31 -16.00 2.75
CA ASP A 38 10.94 -17.22 2.24
C ASP A 38 9.92 -18.10 1.51
N LYS A 39 8.72 -18.23 2.04
CA LYS A 39 7.65 -18.99 1.40
C LYS A 39 7.20 -18.39 0.08
N ILE A 40 6.98 -17.08 0.04
CA ILE A 40 6.58 -16.39 -1.18
C ILE A 40 7.69 -16.51 -2.23
N SER A 41 8.95 -16.30 -1.84
CA SER A 41 10.10 -16.39 -2.73
C SER A 41 10.32 -17.82 -3.26
N SER A 42 9.85 -18.84 -2.53
CA SER A 42 9.97 -20.24 -2.96
C SER A 42 8.95 -20.63 -4.04
N ILE A 43 7.96 -19.80 -4.31
CA ILE A 43 6.99 -20.06 -5.37
C ILE A 43 7.68 -19.82 -6.72
N ALA A 44 7.77 -20.86 -7.56
CA ALA A 44 8.58 -20.85 -8.76
C ALA A 44 8.23 -19.74 -9.76
N GLN A 45 6.96 -19.31 -9.79
CA GLN A 45 6.48 -18.29 -10.72
C GLN A 45 6.72 -16.84 -10.23
N VAL A 46 7.10 -16.67 -8.98
CA VAL A 46 7.33 -15.35 -8.41
C VAL A 46 8.75 -14.89 -8.73
N ASP A 47 8.88 -13.74 -9.39
CA ASP A 47 10.16 -13.09 -9.66
C ASP A 47 10.60 -12.26 -8.46
N LYS A 48 9.73 -11.38 -7.99
CA LYS A 48 9.97 -10.57 -6.79
C LYS A 48 8.67 -10.33 -6.04
N SER A 49 8.81 -10.02 -4.76
CA SER A 49 7.69 -9.72 -3.88
C SER A 49 8.09 -8.71 -2.82
N MET A 50 7.10 -8.05 -2.25
CA MET A 50 7.31 -7.17 -1.10
C MET A 50 6.13 -7.25 -0.15
N LEU A 51 6.42 -7.54 1.12
CA LEU A 51 5.41 -7.54 2.17
C LEU A 51 4.88 -6.11 2.42
N MET A 52 3.63 -6.02 2.78
CA MET A 52 2.98 -4.78 3.22
C MET A 52 1.89 -5.07 4.23
N GLN A 53 1.56 -4.06 5.03
CA GLN A 53 0.35 -4.06 5.82
C GLN A 53 -0.69 -3.21 5.12
N SER A 54 -1.93 -3.69 5.07
CA SER A 54 -3.07 -2.88 4.68
C SER A 54 -4.05 -2.86 5.83
N THR A 55 -4.38 -1.69 6.32
CA THR A 55 -5.32 -1.49 7.41
C THR A 55 -6.40 -0.52 6.99
N ASP A 56 -7.65 -0.90 7.19
CA ASP A 56 -8.78 -0.04 6.90
C ASP A 56 -8.94 1.05 7.95
N GLY A 57 -9.42 2.19 7.50
CA GLY A 57 -9.67 3.32 8.36
C GLY A 57 -10.61 4.32 7.72
N ILE A 58 -10.76 5.43 8.40
CA ILE A 58 -11.58 6.55 7.95
C ILE A 58 -10.72 7.80 7.99
N ALA A 59 -10.66 8.50 6.85
CA ALA A 59 -10.12 9.85 6.77
C ALA A 59 -11.28 10.84 6.80
N GLU A 60 -11.14 11.87 7.60
CA GLU A 60 -12.23 12.82 7.82
C GLU A 60 -11.78 14.27 7.77
N ASN A 61 -12.70 15.12 7.37
CA ASN A 61 -12.61 16.56 7.58
C ASN A 61 -13.94 17.04 8.19
N GLU A 62 -14.12 18.35 8.32
CA GLU A 62 -15.31 18.93 8.96
C GLU A 62 -16.63 18.55 8.31
N SER A 63 -16.62 18.20 7.02
CA SER A 63 -17.85 17.97 6.25
C SER A 63 -18.01 16.56 5.71
N GLU A 64 -16.93 15.77 5.60
CA GLU A 64 -16.96 14.47 4.95
C GLU A 64 -16.07 13.43 5.62
N ASN A 65 -16.48 12.17 5.54
CA ASN A 65 -15.72 11.01 5.94
C ASN A 65 -15.54 10.09 4.75
N GLN A 66 -14.33 9.59 4.55
CA GLN A 66 -14.01 8.67 3.46
C GLN A 66 -13.34 7.42 4.00
N SER A 67 -13.81 6.26 3.54
CA SER A 67 -13.13 4.99 3.83
C SER A 67 -11.80 4.96 3.10
N VAL A 68 -10.75 4.57 3.81
CA VAL A 68 -9.39 4.52 3.28
C VAL A 68 -8.70 3.22 3.65
N SER A 69 -7.63 2.89 2.94
CA SER A 69 -6.69 1.84 3.33
C SER A 69 -5.32 2.45 3.53
N MET A 70 -4.76 2.26 4.71
CA MET A 70 -3.38 2.67 4.98
C MET A 70 -2.45 1.53 4.61
N ILE A 71 -1.53 1.80 3.71
CA ILE A 71 -0.56 0.86 3.17
C ILE A 71 0.80 1.15 3.79
N VAL A 72 1.36 0.15 4.47
CA VAL A 72 2.70 0.22 5.06
C VAL A 72 3.57 -0.78 4.31
N PRO A 73 4.34 -0.34 3.31
CA PRO A 73 5.26 -1.24 2.61
C PRO A 73 6.46 -1.55 3.48
N LYS A 74 6.91 -2.80 3.50
CA LYS A 74 8.09 -3.20 4.28
C LYS A 74 9.36 -2.50 3.81
N ALA A 75 9.50 -2.31 2.50
CA ALA A 75 10.64 -1.64 1.89
C ALA A 75 10.14 -0.46 1.04
N PRO A 76 9.84 0.70 1.66
CA PRO A 76 9.27 1.84 0.95
C PRO A 76 10.12 2.32 -0.23
N GLU A 77 11.43 2.15 -0.15
CA GLU A 77 12.36 2.47 -1.24
C GLU A 77 12.12 1.66 -2.52
N ASN A 78 11.46 0.52 -2.41
CA ASN A 78 11.15 -0.37 -3.53
C ASN A 78 9.72 -0.21 -4.05
N MET A 79 8.94 0.73 -3.52
CA MET A 79 7.55 0.93 -3.96
C MET A 79 7.42 1.17 -5.46
N GLY A 80 8.37 1.86 -6.05
CA GLY A 80 8.37 2.16 -7.48
C GLY A 80 8.42 0.93 -8.39
N ASP A 81 8.84 -0.22 -7.87
CA ASP A 81 8.81 -1.49 -8.60
C ASP A 81 7.40 -2.07 -8.73
N TYR A 82 6.48 -1.65 -7.87
CA TYR A 82 5.13 -2.21 -7.79
C TYR A 82 4.04 -1.19 -8.09
N ILE A 83 4.25 0.06 -7.75
CA ILE A 83 3.31 1.15 -7.99
C ILE A 83 4.07 2.36 -8.50
N ASP A 84 3.59 2.93 -9.60
CA ASP A 84 4.14 4.16 -10.14
C ASP A 84 3.55 5.36 -9.39
N LEU A 85 4.30 5.88 -8.42
CA LEU A 85 3.87 7.01 -7.60
C LEU A 85 4.25 8.32 -8.29
N VAL A 86 3.35 8.82 -9.11
CA VAL A 86 3.53 10.09 -9.82
C VAL A 86 2.64 11.16 -9.19
N SER A 87 3.21 12.34 -8.95
CA SER A 87 2.47 13.46 -8.39
C SER A 87 1.36 13.92 -9.32
N ALA A 88 0.15 14.01 -8.78
CA ALA A 88 -1.00 14.59 -9.46
C ALA A 88 -0.90 16.10 -9.57
N GLU A 89 -0.03 16.73 -8.78
CA GLU A 89 0.11 18.18 -8.73
C GLU A 89 1.13 18.72 -9.72
N ASN A 90 2.24 17.97 -9.93
CA ASN A 90 3.33 18.47 -10.80
C ASN A 90 3.98 17.41 -11.70
N GLY A 91 3.50 16.15 -11.67
CA GLY A 91 4.02 15.08 -12.51
C GLY A 91 5.36 14.51 -12.06
N SER A 92 5.93 14.93 -10.93
CA SER A 92 7.18 14.39 -10.43
C SER A 92 6.99 13.00 -9.81
N ASN A 93 8.06 12.24 -9.72
CA ASN A 93 8.05 10.98 -8.98
C ASN A 93 7.99 11.26 -7.47
N LEU A 94 7.14 10.51 -6.78
CA LEU A 94 6.99 10.59 -5.33
C LEU A 94 7.67 9.40 -4.66
N GLU A 95 8.19 9.64 -3.45
CA GLU A 95 8.76 8.59 -2.62
C GLU A 95 8.02 8.53 -1.29
N VAL A 96 7.75 7.31 -0.82
CA VAL A 96 7.22 7.10 0.54
C VAL A 96 8.40 7.24 1.50
N LYS A 97 8.42 8.33 2.26
CA LYS A 97 9.53 8.67 3.16
C LYS A 97 9.02 9.17 4.51
N SER A 98 9.91 9.14 5.51
CA SER A 98 9.58 9.55 6.87
C SER A 98 9.19 11.03 6.96
N GLY A 99 8.29 11.32 7.89
CA GLY A 99 7.83 12.67 8.19
C GLY A 99 6.55 13.08 7.48
N SER A 100 6.08 12.30 6.52
CA SER A 100 4.86 12.61 5.78
C SER A 100 4.24 11.36 5.17
N VAL A 101 3.01 11.50 4.69
CA VAL A 101 2.29 10.44 3.98
C VAL A 101 2.00 10.86 2.56
N ILE A 102 1.80 9.88 1.68
CA ILE A 102 1.28 10.11 0.33
C ILE A 102 -0.17 9.68 0.32
N ILE A 103 -1.04 10.51 -0.21
CA ILE A 103 -2.46 10.17 -0.39
C ILE A 103 -2.81 10.14 -1.88
N THR A 104 -3.87 9.42 -2.22
CA THR A 104 -4.31 9.35 -3.61
C THR A 104 -5.17 10.56 -4.00
N GLN A 105 -5.13 10.90 -5.29
CA GLN A 105 -5.75 12.11 -5.84
C GLN A 105 -7.25 12.20 -5.56
N LYS A 106 -7.96 11.09 -5.70
CA LYS A 106 -9.41 11.09 -5.48
C LYS A 106 -9.74 11.42 -4.02
N LEU A 107 -8.98 10.84 -3.09
CA LEU A 107 -9.13 11.14 -1.66
C LEU A 107 -8.84 12.62 -1.38
N ALA A 108 -7.74 13.14 -1.93
CA ALA A 108 -7.37 14.55 -1.78
C ALA A 108 -8.48 15.49 -2.27
N LYS A 109 -9.08 15.17 -3.42
CA LYS A 109 -10.19 15.96 -3.97
C LYS A 109 -11.42 15.95 -3.09
N LEU A 110 -11.81 14.76 -2.61
CA LEU A 110 -13.01 14.61 -1.78
C LEU A 110 -12.89 15.33 -0.44
N LEU A 111 -11.68 15.39 0.12
CA LEU A 111 -11.41 16.05 1.39
C LEU A 111 -10.87 17.46 1.25
N ASP A 112 -10.72 17.95 0.01
CA ASP A 112 -10.14 19.27 -0.31
C ASP A 112 -8.75 19.47 0.33
N LEU A 113 -7.87 18.49 0.09
CA LEU A 113 -6.51 18.48 0.65
C LEU A 113 -5.46 18.53 -0.45
N LYS A 114 -4.30 19.06 -0.12
CA LYS A 114 -3.13 19.15 -1.00
C LYS A 114 -1.84 18.89 -0.21
N THR A 115 -0.73 18.75 -0.90
CA THR A 115 0.59 18.66 -0.27
C THR A 115 0.83 19.83 0.67
N GLY A 116 1.31 19.52 1.87
CA GLY A 116 1.51 20.49 2.94
C GLY A 116 0.37 20.54 3.95
N ASP A 117 -0.83 20.10 3.59
CA ASP A 117 -1.96 20.02 4.51
C ASP A 117 -1.82 18.82 5.45
N THR A 118 -2.68 18.79 6.46
CA THR A 118 -2.78 17.67 7.42
C THR A 118 -4.03 16.85 7.13
N ILE A 119 -3.88 15.53 7.14
CA ILE A 119 -5.00 14.60 7.04
C ILE A 119 -5.21 13.90 8.37
N THR A 120 -6.45 13.81 8.81
CA THR A 120 -6.85 13.14 10.04
C THR A 120 -7.40 11.75 9.71
N ILE A 121 -6.82 10.72 10.33
CA ILE A 121 -7.14 9.32 10.02
C ILE A 121 -7.41 8.57 11.31
N LYS A 122 -8.51 7.81 11.31
CA LYS A 122 -8.81 6.84 12.36
C LYS A 122 -8.73 5.43 11.78
N LEU A 123 -7.66 4.72 12.07
CA LEU A 123 -7.54 3.30 11.71
C LEU A 123 -8.40 2.43 12.62
N SER A 124 -8.86 1.30 12.08
CA SER A 124 -9.58 0.29 12.85
C SER A 124 -8.78 -0.14 14.08
N GLY A 125 -9.39 -0.07 15.24
CA GLY A 125 -8.75 -0.45 16.51
C GLY A 125 -7.77 0.56 17.09
N HIS A 126 -7.65 1.73 16.51
CA HIS A 126 -6.72 2.77 16.95
C HIS A 126 -7.42 4.10 17.19
N GLU A 127 -6.75 4.99 17.89
CA GLU A 127 -7.19 6.37 18.05
C GLU A 127 -6.92 7.18 16.79
N GLU A 128 -7.64 8.27 16.63
CA GLU A 128 -7.47 9.25 15.59
C GLU A 128 -6.06 9.87 15.63
N LYS A 129 -5.41 9.95 14.47
CA LYS A 129 -4.08 10.54 14.31
C LYS A 129 -4.05 11.49 13.14
N GLU A 130 -3.15 12.47 13.22
CA GLU A 130 -2.93 13.45 12.17
C GLU A 130 -1.60 13.19 11.46
N PHE A 131 -1.60 13.37 10.14
CA PHE A 131 -0.42 13.17 9.30
C PHE A 131 -0.25 14.34 8.34
N LYS A 132 1.00 14.74 8.14
CA LYS A 132 1.33 15.73 7.11
C LYS A 132 1.34 15.05 5.75
N ILE A 133 0.70 15.70 4.76
CA ILE A 133 0.70 15.22 3.39
C ILE A 133 1.97 15.69 2.68
N GLY A 134 2.80 14.73 2.27
CA GLY A 134 4.04 14.98 1.52
C GLY A 134 3.89 14.88 0.02
N GLY A 135 2.78 14.32 -0.46
CA GLY A 135 2.48 14.21 -1.87
C GLY A 135 1.09 13.66 -2.13
N VAL A 136 0.57 13.97 -3.30
CA VAL A 136 -0.71 13.45 -3.80
C VAL A 136 -0.43 12.68 -5.07
N SER A 137 -0.65 11.37 -5.05
CA SER A 137 -0.37 10.50 -6.20
C SER A 137 -1.56 10.40 -7.15
N LYS A 138 -1.25 10.27 -8.45
CA LYS A 138 -2.26 9.99 -9.46
C LYS A 138 -2.89 8.63 -9.18
N ASN A 139 -4.15 8.62 -8.80
CA ASN A 139 -4.97 7.43 -8.70
C ASN A 139 -6.42 7.88 -8.60
N TYR A 140 -7.21 7.49 -9.57
CA TYR A 140 -8.58 7.98 -9.69
C TYR A 140 -9.62 7.05 -9.05
N ALA A 141 -9.21 5.87 -8.65
CA ALA A 141 -10.16 4.82 -8.26
C ALA A 141 -10.12 4.45 -6.78
N LEU A 142 -8.98 4.66 -6.11
CA LEU A 142 -8.73 4.11 -4.78
C LEU A 142 -8.37 5.20 -3.78
N HIS A 143 -8.71 4.96 -2.52
CA HIS A 143 -8.40 5.85 -1.40
C HIS A 143 -7.30 5.21 -0.56
N TYR A 144 -6.05 5.40 -0.97
CA TYR A 144 -4.89 4.85 -0.28
C TYR A 144 -4.07 5.95 0.39
N ILE A 145 -3.46 5.56 1.50
CA ILE A 145 -2.49 6.37 2.23
C ILE A 145 -1.25 5.52 2.41
N TYR A 146 -0.10 6.03 1.96
CA TYR A 146 1.17 5.32 2.04
C TYR A 146 2.04 5.95 3.12
N ILE A 147 2.54 5.12 4.03
CA ILE A 147 3.36 5.53 5.18
C ILE A 147 4.53 4.56 5.35
N THR A 148 5.66 5.05 5.85
CA THR A 148 6.80 4.18 6.14
C THR A 148 6.55 3.31 7.38
N PRO A 149 7.20 2.13 7.49
CA PRO A 149 7.12 1.33 8.71
C PRO A 149 7.58 2.08 9.95
N ASP A 150 8.62 2.88 9.85
CA ASP A 150 9.15 3.66 10.98
C ASP A 150 8.14 4.69 11.48
N ASP A 151 7.50 5.40 10.58
CA ASP A 151 6.46 6.37 10.96
C ASP A 151 5.24 5.68 11.55
N PHE A 152 4.84 4.54 11.00
CA PHE A 152 3.75 3.74 11.55
C PHE A 152 4.05 3.33 12.99
N GLU A 153 5.23 2.79 13.25
CA GLU A 153 5.64 2.39 14.60
C GLU A 153 5.69 3.59 15.55
N SER A 154 6.24 4.71 15.08
CA SER A 154 6.34 5.94 15.88
C SER A 154 4.96 6.49 16.28
N VAL A 155 4.00 6.47 15.37
CA VAL A 155 2.66 7.02 15.60
C VAL A 155 1.79 6.08 16.43
N TYR A 156 1.81 4.79 16.13
CA TYR A 156 0.90 3.82 16.74
C TYR A 156 1.51 3.01 17.89
N GLY A 157 2.83 3.12 18.12
CA GLY A 157 3.50 2.43 19.22
C GLY A 157 3.66 0.92 19.01
N GLU A 158 3.47 0.44 17.80
CA GLU A 158 3.58 -0.97 17.45
C GLU A 158 4.18 -1.14 16.06
N LYS A 159 4.88 -2.24 15.83
CA LYS A 159 5.42 -2.56 14.51
C LYS A 159 4.31 -2.98 13.56
N PRO A 160 4.44 -2.70 12.25
CA PRO A 160 3.49 -3.22 11.28
C PRO A 160 3.43 -4.76 11.33
N VAL A 161 2.24 -5.29 11.12
CA VAL A 161 2.01 -6.71 10.93
C VAL A 161 1.65 -6.92 9.46
N TYR A 162 2.55 -7.51 8.69
CA TYR A 162 2.38 -7.65 7.26
C TYR A 162 1.37 -8.75 6.94
N ASN A 163 0.31 -8.38 6.26
CA ASN A 163 -0.81 -9.27 5.91
C ASN A 163 -1.02 -9.44 4.41
N LEU A 164 -0.26 -8.71 3.61
CA LEU A 164 -0.30 -8.78 2.16
C LEU A 164 1.11 -8.79 1.58
N SER A 165 1.22 -9.22 0.34
CA SER A 165 2.45 -9.06 -0.44
C SER A 165 2.12 -8.62 -1.85
N PHE A 166 2.83 -7.62 -2.36
CA PHE A 166 2.91 -7.41 -3.80
C PHE A 166 3.69 -8.56 -4.43
N ILE A 167 3.27 -9.00 -5.60
CA ILE A 167 3.92 -10.07 -6.35
C ILE A 167 4.12 -9.64 -7.80
N ASP A 168 5.35 -9.79 -8.28
CA ASP A 168 5.67 -9.77 -9.69
C ASP A 168 5.98 -11.19 -10.15
N LEU A 169 5.39 -11.58 -11.26
CA LEU A 169 5.59 -12.88 -11.85
C LEU A 169 6.78 -12.86 -12.82
N LYS A 170 7.43 -13.99 -12.97
CA LYS A 170 8.45 -14.17 -13.98
C LYS A 170 7.85 -13.98 -15.37
N LYS A 171 8.66 -13.49 -16.32
CA LYS A 171 8.27 -13.40 -17.72
C LYS A 171 7.77 -14.75 -18.21
N ASP A 172 6.76 -14.72 -19.06
CA ASP A 172 6.12 -15.91 -19.67
C ASP A 172 5.32 -16.76 -18.68
N THR A 173 5.07 -16.27 -17.46
CA THR A 173 4.17 -16.93 -16.52
C THR A 173 2.72 -16.70 -16.94
N ASP A 174 1.94 -17.78 -17.05
CA ASP A 174 0.51 -17.69 -17.25
C ASP A 174 -0.16 -17.33 -15.93
N GLU A 175 -0.82 -16.18 -15.88
CA GLU A 175 -1.53 -15.70 -14.69
C GLU A 175 -2.65 -16.66 -14.24
N ASN A 176 -3.23 -17.41 -15.17
CA ASN A 176 -4.26 -18.41 -14.87
C ASN A 176 -3.72 -19.65 -14.16
N SER A 177 -2.42 -19.85 -14.11
CA SER A 177 -1.79 -20.97 -13.41
C SER A 177 -1.78 -20.80 -11.88
N PHE A 178 -2.08 -19.61 -11.40
CA PHE A 178 -2.21 -19.34 -9.97
C PHE A 178 -3.63 -19.59 -9.49
N LYS A 179 -3.77 -20.48 -8.54
CA LYS A 179 -5.05 -20.78 -7.88
C LYS A 179 -4.89 -20.93 -6.38
#